data_e4fd0c3403930ee4e41c9137c2c1e0e9
#
_entry.id   e4fd0c3403930ee4e41c9137c2c1e0e9
#
_cell.length_a   1.000
_cell.length_b   1.000
_cell.length_c   1.000
_cell.angle_alpha   90.00
_cell.angle_beta   90.00
_cell.angle_gamma   90.00
#
_symmetry.space_group_name_H-M   'P 1'
#
loop_
_entity.id
_entity.type
_entity.pdbx_description
1 polymer ?
#
loop_
_entity_poly.entity_id
_entity_poly.type
_entity_poly.pdbx_seq_one_letter_code
_entity_poly.pdbx_strand_id
1 'polypeptide(L)'
;PHDTHSFMSCGSCHGPQAPPEARQAFDMGHDQCVDCHEDIISDPDSCTTCHKTPDVAETAVLKIPHGMHASIPCGQCHGPQLPPEAKAAYAITHDTCLPCHDEEIRDPEKCSTCHKTPEVAETAELKIPHDMHAGIECGVCHGPQTPASAKKAWRIGHDTCMACHEDEIKDPAACATCHKTPNVTQTKTLKIPHAAHASVPCGTCHGPQAPASAKKAWVISHDTCVSCHTKWISSVDKCEKCHKTPSINE
;
A
#
# COMPACT_ATOMS: atom_id res chain seq x y z
N PRO A 1 10.89 -29.06 20.01
CA PRO A 1 11.25 -29.18 21.43
C PRO A 1 12.77 -29.28 21.59
N HIS A 2 13.37 -28.60 22.57
CA HIS A 2 14.82 -28.62 22.80
C HIS A 2 15.32 -30.00 23.17
N ASP A 3 14.50 -30.78 23.86
CA ASP A 3 14.88 -32.14 24.33
C ASP A 3 15.23 -33.08 23.18
N THR A 4 14.48 -33.02 22.07
CA THR A 4 14.73 -33.84 20.88
C THR A 4 15.93 -33.38 20.07
N HIS A 5 16.38 -32.13 20.26
CA HIS A 5 17.51 -31.54 19.55
C HIS A 5 18.73 -31.29 20.46
N SER A 6 18.77 -31.92 21.65
CA SER A 6 19.83 -31.70 22.63
C SER A 6 21.25 -32.08 22.16
N PHE A 7 21.35 -32.84 21.06
CA PHE A 7 22.62 -33.20 20.43
C PHE A 7 23.15 -32.15 19.45
N MET A 8 22.32 -31.14 19.11
CA MET A 8 22.70 -30.08 18.16
C MET A 8 23.34 -28.89 18.89
N SER A 9 24.18 -28.14 18.18
CA SER A 9 24.73 -26.91 18.73
C SER A 9 23.63 -25.81 18.80
N CYS A 10 23.64 -25.04 19.86
CA CYS A 10 22.67 -23.94 20.01
C CYS A 10 22.70 -22.96 18.81
N GLY A 11 23.89 -22.74 18.26
CA GLY A 11 24.08 -21.84 17.09
C GLY A 11 23.42 -22.33 15.80
N SER A 12 23.13 -23.64 15.68
CA SER A 12 22.46 -24.19 14.51
C SER A 12 21.03 -23.63 14.35
N CYS A 13 20.36 -23.31 15.45
CA CYS A 13 19.01 -22.75 15.45
C CYS A 13 18.97 -21.28 15.83
N HIS A 14 19.85 -20.85 16.75
CA HIS A 14 19.83 -19.48 17.27
C HIS A 14 20.80 -18.52 16.55
N GLY A 15 21.55 -19.04 15.59
CA GLY A 15 22.50 -18.25 14.81
C GLY A 15 23.67 -17.70 15.62
N PRO A 16 24.46 -16.81 15.03
CA PRO A 16 25.59 -16.19 15.69
C PRO A 16 25.11 -15.22 16.78
N GLN A 17 25.75 -15.29 17.96
CA GLN A 17 25.42 -14.42 19.08
C GLN A 17 26.32 -13.18 19.15
N ALA A 18 27.39 -13.18 18.37
CA ALA A 18 28.32 -12.05 18.22
C ALA A 18 28.89 -12.03 16.79
N PRO A 19 29.11 -10.86 16.24
CA PRO A 19 28.84 -9.54 16.81
C PRO A 19 27.32 -9.24 16.87
N PRO A 20 26.88 -8.19 17.58
CA PRO A 20 25.45 -7.84 17.72
C PRO A 20 24.71 -7.69 16.41
N GLU A 21 25.34 -7.14 15.37
CA GLU A 21 24.78 -6.94 14.05
C GLU A 21 24.45 -8.28 13.36
N ALA A 22 25.29 -9.28 13.52
CA ALA A 22 25.07 -10.62 12.96
C ALA A 22 23.89 -11.31 13.65
N ARG A 23 23.73 -11.12 14.96
CA ARG A 23 22.58 -11.61 15.72
C ARG A 23 21.28 -10.93 15.28
N GLN A 24 21.28 -9.61 15.10
CA GLN A 24 20.11 -8.86 14.66
C GLN A 24 19.67 -9.21 13.24
N ALA A 25 20.64 -9.56 12.39
CA ALA A 25 20.37 -9.96 11.01
C ALA A 25 19.90 -11.43 10.88
N PHE A 26 20.06 -12.24 11.96
CA PHE A 26 19.66 -13.64 11.93
C PHE A 26 18.15 -13.76 12.17
N ASP A 27 17.46 -14.36 11.22
CA ASP A 27 16.05 -14.74 11.33
C ASP A 27 15.94 -16.26 11.23
N MET A 28 15.25 -16.86 12.18
CA MET A 28 15.03 -18.32 12.20
C MET A 28 13.88 -18.63 11.24
N GLY A 29 14.21 -19.21 10.09
CA GLY A 29 13.25 -19.67 9.09
C GLY A 29 13.22 -21.19 8.93
N HIS A 30 12.44 -21.66 7.98
CA HIS A 30 12.41 -23.09 7.65
C HIS A 30 13.74 -23.60 7.09
N ASP A 31 14.56 -22.72 6.53
CA ASP A 31 15.86 -23.07 5.95
C ASP A 31 16.81 -23.74 6.95
N GLN A 32 16.70 -23.38 8.24
CA GLN A 32 17.51 -23.99 9.29
C GLN A 32 17.04 -25.38 9.69
N CYS A 33 15.84 -25.74 9.29
CA CYS A 33 15.21 -27.02 9.68
C CYS A 33 15.12 -28.02 8.52
N VAL A 34 15.18 -27.49 7.26
CA VAL A 34 14.89 -28.29 6.07
C VAL A 34 15.83 -29.46 5.85
N ASP A 35 17.12 -29.35 6.19
CA ASP A 35 18.09 -30.39 6.00
C ASP A 35 17.73 -31.74 6.72
N CYS A 36 16.93 -31.62 7.80
CA CYS A 36 16.49 -32.77 8.58
C CYS A 36 14.98 -33.01 8.53
N HIS A 37 14.19 -32.01 8.16
CA HIS A 37 12.72 -31.99 8.23
C HIS A 37 12.04 -31.64 6.92
N GLU A 38 12.68 -31.88 5.77
CA GLU A 38 12.14 -31.51 4.46
C GLU A 38 10.74 -32.09 4.23
N ASP A 39 10.52 -33.35 4.54
CA ASP A 39 9.22 -34.01 4.36
C ASP A 39 8.11 -33.36 5.18
N ILE A 40 8.42 -32.94 6.43
CA ILE A 40 7.46 -32.31 7.33
C ILE A 40 7.17 -30.85 6.88
N ILE A 41 8.21 -30.12 6.46
CA ILE A 41 8.07 -28.72 6.06
C ILE A 41 7.34 -28.60 4.72
N SER A 42 7.53 -29.57 3.83
CA SER A 42 6.88 -29.61 2.53
C SER A 42 5.42 -30.05 2.60
N ASP A 43 5.04 -30.73 3.67
CA ASP A 43 3.68 -31.22 3.87
C ASP A 43 2.80 -30.15 4.54
N PRO A 44 1.78 -29.58 3.82
CA PRO A 44 0.91 -28.55 4.34
C PRO A 44 0.04 -29.00 5.53
N ASP A 45 -0.12 -30.30 5.74
CA ASP A 45 -0.89 -30.88 6.86
C ASP A 45 -0.05 -31.06 8.12
N SER A 46 1.27 -31.00 8.01
CA SER A 46 2.22 -31.27 9.11
C SER A 46 2.66 -30.01 9.88
N CYS A 47 2.19 -28.82 9.50
CA CYS A 47 2.61 -27.55 10.10
C CYS A 47 2.43 -27.49 11.62
N THR A 48 1.36 -28.08 12.14
CA THR A 48 1.03 -28.11 13.58
C THR A 48 1.99 -28.98 14.42
N THR A 49 2.83 -29.79 13.77
CA THR A 49 3.89 -30.57 14.43
C THR A 49 4.88 -29.63 15.13
N CYS A 50 5.15 -28.48 14.55
CA CYS A 50 6.08 -27.47 15.05
C CYS A 50 5.41 -26.17 15.47
N HIS A 51 4.33 -25.78 14.81
CA HIS A 51 3.65 -24.50 15.04
C HIS A 51 2.38 -24.64 15.89
N LYS A 52 2.17 -23.66 16.77
CA LYS A 52 0.88 -23.49 17.47
C LYS A 52 -0.01 -22.61 16.61
N THR A 53 -1.22 -23.08 16.33
CA THR A 53 -2.22 -22.30 15.61
C THR A 53 -2.95 -21.39 16.59
N PRO A 54 -2.95 -20.07 16.40
CA PRO A 54 -3.77 -19.16 17.20
C PRO A 54 -5.26 -19.34 16.85
N ASP A 55 -6.15 -19.13 17.82
CA ASP A 55 -7.61 -19.20 17.60
C ASP A 55 -8.09 -18.16 16.59
N VAL A 56 -7.48 -16.99 16.62
CA VAL A 56 -7.75 -15.90 15.66
C VAL A 56 -6.43 -15.29 15.21
N ALA A 57 -6.24 -15.20 13.91
CA ALA A 57 -5.17 -14.37 13.34
C ALA A 57 -5.71 -12.97 13.13
N GLU A 58 -5.19 -12.01 13.86
CA GLU A 58 -5.50 -10.60 13.68
C GLU A 58 -4.30 -9.84 13.14
N THR A 59 -4.53 -9.14 12.06
CA THR A 59 -3.62 -8.11 11.55
C THR A 59 -4.23 -6.72 11.79
N ALA A 60 -3.54 -5.67 11.34
CA ALA A 60 -4.10 -4.32 11.39
C ALA A 60 -5.42 -4.18 10.60
N VAL A 61 -5.60 -5.01 9.57
CA VAL A 61 -6.71 -4.88 8.61
C VAL A 61 -7.62 -6.11 8.52
N LEU A 62 -7.20 -7.28 9.02
CA LEU A 62 -7.95 -8.54 8.88
C LEU A 62 -8.20 -9.24 10.20
N LYS A 63 -9.34 -9.94 10.28
CA LYS A 63 -9.67 -10.94 11.29
C LYS A 63 -9.94 -12.27 10.59
N ILE A 64 -9.15 -13.30 10.88
CA ILE A 64 -9.34 -14.64 10.33
C ILE A 64 -9.46 -15.63 11.49
N PRO A 65 -10.65 -16.18 11.76
CA PRO A 65 -10.84 -17.17 12.83
C PRO A 65 -10.30 -18.53 12.39
N HIS A 66 -9.13 -18.93 12.88
CA HIS A 66 -8.51 -20.22 12.55
C HIS A 66 -9.36 -21.42 13.00
N GLY A 67 -10.08 -21.28 14.12
CA GLY A 67 -10.93 -22.36 14.61
C GLY A 67 -12.02 -22.79 13.61
N MET A 68 -12.57 -21.86 12.84
CA MET A 68 -13.53 -22.15 11.77
C MET A 68 -12.89 -22.80 10.52
N HIS A 69 -11.58 -22.63 10.35
CA HIS A 69 -10.82 -23.14 9.23
C HIS A 69 -9.90 -24.33 9.61
N ALA A 70 -10.13 -24.95 10.78
CA ALA A 70 -9.25 -26.00 11.33
C ALA A 70 -9.11 -27.24 10.43
N SER A 71 -10.06 -27.48 9.52
CA SER A 71 -10.01 -28.60 8.57
C SER A 71 -9.35 -28.25 7.24
N ILE A 72 -8.92 -27.00 7.06
CA ILE A 72 -8.28 -26.54 5.82
C ILE A 72 -6.75 -26.69 5.98
N PRO A 73 -6.06 -27.32 5.01
CA PRO A 73 -4.60 -27.40 5.03
C PRO A 73 -3.96 -26.01 5.16
N CYS A 74 -2.99 -25.87 6.06
CA CYS A 74 -2.34 -24.60 6.34
C CYS A 74 -1.74 -23.95 5.08
N GLY A 75 -1.17 -24.76 4.19
CA GLY A 75 -0.58 -24.30 2.94
C GLY A 75 -1.55 -23.65 1.97
N GLN A 76 -2.86 -23.91 2.10
CA GLN A 76 -3.86 -23.29 1.25
C GLN A 76 -3.95 -21.78 1.47
N CYS A 77 -3.78 -21.32 2.71
CA CYS A 77 -3.75 -19.90 3.07
C CYS A 77 -2.33 -19.34 3.17
N HIS A 78 -1.38 -20.13 3.71
CA HIS A 78 -0.02 -19.69 3.96
C HIS A 78 0.95 -19.95 2.81
N GLY A 79 0.50 -20.67 1.77
CA GLY A 79 1.30 -20.98 0.59
C GLY A 79 2.45 -21.94 0.86
N PRO A 80 3.30 -22.15 -0.15
CA PRO A 80 4.46 -23.02 -0.02
C PRO A 80 5.47 -22.43 0.97
N GLN A 81 6.07 -23.28 1.78
CA GLN A 81 7.11 -22.86 2.72
C GLN A 81 8.51 -23.03 2.14
N LEU A 82 8.62 -23.85 1.10
CA LEU A 82 9.85 -24.09 0.34
C LEU A 82 9.55 -24.11 -1.17
N PRO A 83 10.50 -23.68 -2.00
CA PRO A 83 11.75 -23.01 -1.63
C PRO A 83 11.50 -21.59 -1.09
N PRO A 84 12.45 -20.94 -0.44
CA PRO A 84 12.29 -19.59 0.15
C PRO A 84 11.76 -18.54 -0.82
N GLU A 85 12.13 -18.64 -2.08
CA GLU A 85 11.66 -17.72 -3.13
C GLU A 85 10.14 -17.87 -3.40
N ALA A 86 9.63 -19.10 -3.36
CA ALA A 86 8.20 -19.37 -3.53
C ALA A 86 7.40 -18.81 -2.35
N LYS A 87 7.89 -19.01 -1.13
CA LYS A 87 7.31 -18.40 0.08
C LYS A 87 7.31 -16.88 0.00
N ALA A 88 8.43 -16.27 -0.37
CA ALA A 88 8.56 -14.82 -0.48
C ALA A 88 7.65 -14.20 -1.58
N ALA A 89 7.39 -14.96 -2.64
CA ALA A 89 6.49 -14.54 -3.71
C ALA A 89 4.99 -14.74 -3.38
N TYR A 90 4.67 -15.54 -2.37
CA TYR A 90 3.29 -15.85 -2.01
C TYR A 90 2.65 -14.69 -1.25
N ALA A 91 1.43 -14.34 -1.64
CA ALA A 91 0.62 -13.35 -0.94
C ALA A 91 -0.81 -13.86 -0.79
N ILE A 92 -1.37 -13.73 0.40
CA ILE A 92 -2.80 -13.97 0.63
C ILE A 92 -3.57 -12.82 -0.04
N THR A 93 -4.49 -13.19 -0.92
CA THR A 93 -5.37 -12.26 -1.64
C THR A 93 -6.81 -12.74 -1.56
N HIS A 94 -7.76 -11.97 -2.08
CA HIS A 94 -9.13 -12.45 -2.21
C HIS A 94 -9.25 -13.72 -3.05
N ASP A 95 -8.37 -13.91 -4.04
CA ASP A 95 -8.37 -15.13 -4.86
C ASP A 95 -8.05 -16.39 -4.02
N THR A 96 -7.32 -16.25 -2.91
CA THR A 96 -7.05 -17.36 -1.96
C THR A 96 -8.33 -17.81 -1.24
N CYS A 97 -9.21 -16.89 -0.93
CA CYS A 97 -10.43 -17.14 -0.17
C CYS A 97 -11.66 -17.43 -1.06
N LEU A 98 -11.58 -16.98 -2.32
CA LEU A 98 -12.70 -17.04 -3.30
C LEU A 98 -13.30 -18.45 -3.51
N PRO A 99 -12.53 -19.56 -3.49
CA PRO A 99 -13.11 -20.88 -3.70
C PRO A 99 -14.18 -21.29 -2.68
N CYS A 100 -14.15 -20.70 -1.48
CA CYS A 100 -15.11 -20.99 -0.41
C CYS A 100 -16.01 -19.79 -0.08
N HIS A 101 -15.58 -18.56 -0.37
CA HIS A 101 -16.24 -17.31 0.05
C HIS A 101 -16.62 -16.42 -1.14
N ASP A 102 -17.05 -17.01 -2.28
CA ASP A 102 -17.40 -16.26 -3.50
C ASP A 102 -18.50 -15.22 -3.24
N GLU A 103 -19.55 -15.60 -2.52
CA GLU A 103 -20.68 -14.72 -2.23
C GLU A 103 -20.28 -13.54 -1.34
N GLU A 104 -19.47 -13.79 -0.31
CA GLU A 104 -19.03 -12.75 0.62
C GLU A 104 -18.05 -11.78 -0.02
N ILE A 105 -17.15 -12.30 -0.87
CA ILE A 105 -16.12 -11.47 -1.52
C ILE A 105 -16.70 -10.57 -2.60
N ARG A 106 -17.74 -11.04 -3.29
CA ARG A 106 -18.40 -10.27 -4.35
C ARG A 106 -19.43 -9.28 -3.83
N ASP A 107 -19.90 -9.48 -2.60
CA ASP A 107 -20.88 -8.62 -1.96
C ASP A 107 -20.19 -7.43 -1.28
N PRO A 108 -20.37 -6.20 -1.79
CA PRO A 108 -19.72 -5.02 -1.23
C PRO A 108 -20.15 -4.68 0.20
N GLU A 109 -21.31 -5.19 0.66
CA GLU A 109 -21.82 -4.97 2.01
C GLU A 109 -21.14 -5.89 3.05
N LYS A 110 -20.54 -7.00 2.62
CA LYS A 110 -19.94 -8.01 3.50
C LYS A 110 -18.45 -7.81 3.79
N CYS A 111 -17.82 -6.78 3.27
CA CYS A 111 -16.38 -6.54 3.46
C CYS A 111 -15.96 -6.52 4.94
N SER A 112 -16.79 -5.94 5.82
CA SER A 112 -16.52 -5.85 7.25
C SER A 112 -16.56 -7.19 8.00
N THR A 113 -17.06 -8.26 7.38
CA THR A 113 -17.02 -9.62 7.93
C THR A 113 -15.59 -10.08 8.19
N CYS A 114 -14.68 -9.77 7.27
CA CYS A 114 -13.28 -10.14 7.34
C CYS A 114 -12.33 -8.95 7.56
N HIS A 115 -12.73 -7.75 7.17
CA HIS A 115 -11.89 -6.56 7.26
C HIS A 115 -12.25 -5.67 8.45
N LYS A 116 -11.21 -5.09 9.07
CA LYS A 116 -11.36 -3.99 10.02
C LYS A 116 -11.38 -2.68 9.23
N THR A 117 -12.41 -1.86 9.42
CA THR A 117 -12.47 -0.53 8.80
C THR A 117 -11.76 0.47 9.70
N PRO A 118 -10.73 1.15 9.25
CA PRO A 118 -10.11 2.22 10.03
C PRO A 118 -11.05 3.44 10.09
N GLU A 119 -11.04 4.16 11.21
CA GLU A 119 -11.85 5.39 11.38
C GLU A 119 -11.44 6.46 10.35
N VAL A 120 -10.16 6.60 10.09
CA VAL A 120 -9.62 7.52 9.07
C VAL A 120 -8.61 6.79 8.20
N ALA A 121 -8.82 6.82 6.90
CA ALA A 121 -7.79 6.40 5.95
C ALA A 121 -6.90 7.61 5.64
N GLU A 122 -5.69 7.59 6.14
CA GLU A 122 -4.68 8.58 5.78
C GLU A 122 -3.61 7.97 4.89
N THR A 123 -3.40 8.59 3.75
CA THR A 123 -2.24 8.36 2.90
C THR A 123 -1.26 9.53 3.04
N ALA A 124 -0.15 9.49 2.30
CA ALA A 124 0.76 10.64 2.24
C ALA A 124 0.07 11.91 1.66
N GLU A 125 -0.94 11.72 0.83
CA GLU A 125 -1.56 12.80 0.05
C GLU A 125 -3.02 13.08 0.43
N LEU A 126 -3.75 12.09 0.98
CA LEU A 126 -5.19 12.17 1.20
C LEU A 126 -5.58 11.93 2.65
N LYS A 127 -6.67 12.58 3.06
CA LYS A 127 -7.47 12.30 4.26
C LYS A 127 -8.86 11.89 3.81
N ILE A 128 -9.28 10.68 4.11
CA ILE A 128 -10.63 10.20 3.81
C ILE A 128 -11.24 9.66 5.11
N PRO A 129 -12.15 10.38 5.75
CA PRO A 129 -12.81 9.92 6.98
C PRO A 129 -13.83 8.82 6.63
N HIS A 130 -13.58 7.58 7.05
CA HIS A 130 -14.50 6.47 6.80
C HIS A 130 -15.82 6.57 7.56
N ASP A 131 -15.80 7.16 8.75
CA ASP A 131 -17.00 7.38 9.57
C ASP A 131 -18.06 8.23 8.85
N MET A 132 -17.64 9.27 8.14
CA MET A 132 -18.53 10.11 7.32
C MET A 132 -19.06 9.39 6.07
N HIS A 133 -18.42 8.31 5.66
CA HIS A 133 -18.80 7.52 4.49
C HIS A 133 -19.35 6.12 4.86
N ALA A 134 -19.73 5.91 6.14
CA ALA A 134 -20.15 4.61 6.64
C ALA A 134 -21.39 4.00 5.93
N GLY A 135 -22.20 4.84 5.26
CA GLY A 135 -23.36 4.37 4.49
C GLY A 135 -23.07 4.09 3.01
N ILE A 136 -21.80 4.21 2.57
CA ILE A 136 -21.40 3.97 1.19
C ILE A 136 -20.78 2.59 1.07
N GLU A 137 -21.22 1.82 0.07
CA GLU A 137 -20.64 0.50 -0.22
C GLU A 137 -19.13 0.59 -0.45
N CYS A 138 -18.37 -0.28 0.19
CA CYS A 138 -16.91 -0.28 0.12
C CYS A 138 -16.39 -0.35 -1.34
N GLY A 139 -17.09 -1.10 -2.19
CA GLY A 139 -16.74 -1.27 -3.60
C GLY A 139 -16.74 0.02 -4.43
N VAL A 140 -17.53 1.03 -4.04
CA VAL A 140 -17.57 2.33 -4.71
C VAL A 140 -16.20 2.99 -4.71
N CYS A 141 -15.51 2.96 -3.57
CA CYS A 141 -14.17 3.53 -3.43
C CYS A 141 -13.05 2.52 -3.69
N HIS A 142 -13.22 1.28 -3.22
CA HIS A 142 -12.18 0.25 -3.30
C HIS A 142 -12.20 -0.58 -4.59
N GLY A 143 -13.24 -0.43 -5.41
CA GLY A 143 -13.38 -1.12 -6.69
C GLY A 143 -13.52 -2.64 -6.57
N PRO A 144 -13.41 -3.36 -7.67
CA PRO A 144 -13.53 -4.80 -7.69
C PRO A 144 -12.38 -5.46 -6.92
N GLN A 145 -12.70 -6.45 -6.12
CA GLN A 145 -11.73 -7.18 -5.32
C GLN A 145 -11.20 -8.42 -6.02
N THR A 146 -11.96 -8.93 -6.99
CA THR A 146 -11.61 -10.09 -7.82
C THR A 146 -11.95 -9.83 -9.30
N PRO A 147 -11.18 -10.36 -10.22
CA PRO A 147 -9.90 -11.03 -10.03
C PRO A 147 -8.80 -10.03 -9.56
N ALA A 148 -7.70 -10.53 -9.03
CA ALA A 148 -6.59 -9.69 -8.55
C ALA A 148 -6.06 -8.70 -9.61
N SER A 149 -6.16 -9.04 -10.88
CA SER A 149 -5.79 -8.14 -11.99
C SER A 149 -6.71 -6.91 -12.07
N ALA A 150 -8.01 -7.08 -11.86
CA ALA A 150 -8.96 -5.97 -11.85
C ALA A 150 -8.70 -5.04 -10.66
N LYS A 151 -8.45 -5.62 -9.47
CA LYS A 151 -8.05 -4.85 -8.29
C LYS A 151 -6.76 -4.05 -8.52
N LYS A 152 -5.74 -4.66 -9.12
CA LYS A 152 -4.48 -3.96 -9.43
C LYS A 152 -4.65 -2.81 -10.43
N ALA A 153 -5.59 -2.94 -11.35
CA ALA A 153 -5.91 -1.90 -12.33
C ALA A 153 -6.73 -0.75 -11.74
N TRP A 154 -7.46 -1.01 -10.66
CA TRP A 154 -8.30 -0.01 -10.01
C TRP A 154 -7.47 1.13 -9.38
N ARG A 155 -7.94 2.33 -9.57
CA ARG A 155 -7.36 3.53 -8.93
C ARG A 155 -8.50 4.42 -8.46
N ILE A 156 -8.42 4.84 -7.22
CA ILE A 156 -9.27 5.91 -6.70
C ILE A 156 -8.80 7.21 -7.36
N GLY A 157 -9.73 7.95 -7.94
CA GLY A 157 -9.49 9.23 -8.58
C GLY A 157 -10.66 10.19 -8.34
N HIS A 158 -10.55 11.40 -8.83
CA HIS A 158 -11.63 12.38 -8.69
C HIS A 158 -12.96 11.91 -9.29
N ASP A 159 -12.91 11.12 -10.37
CA ASP A 159 -14.13 10.56 -10.98
C ASP A 159 -14.90 9.64 -10.02
N THR A 160 -14.20 8.96 -9.09
CA THR A 160 -14.83 8.12 -8.06
C THR A 160 -15.64 8.96 -7.06
N CYS A 161 -15.13 10.14 -6.70
CA CYS A 161 -15.74 11.01 -5.70
C CYS A 161 -16.76 11.98 -6.30
N MET A 162 -16.72 12.18 -7.62
CA MET A 162 -17.47 13.19 -8.36
C MET A 162 -18.99 13.05 -8.22
N ALA A 163 -19.49 11.82 -8.04
CA ALA A 163 -20.93 11.57 -7.92
C ALA A 163 -21.57 12.27 -6.71
N CYS A 164 -20.78 12.55 -5.67
CA CYS A 164 -21.25 13.18 -4.43
C CYS A 164 -20.55 14.52 -4.14
N HIS A 165 -19.35 14.74 -4.66
CA HIS A 165 -18.49 15.89 -4.37
C HIS A 165 -18.15 16.72 -5.61
N GLU A 166 -19.10 16.87 -6.52
CA GLU A 166 -18.87 17.58 -7.80
C GLU A 166 -18.46 19.02 -7.59
N ASP A 167 -19.12 19.71 -6.68
CA ASP A 167 -18.87 21.14 -6.42
C ASP A 167 -17.47 21.35 -5.82
N GLU A 168 -17.09 20.53 -4.83
CA GLU A 168 -15.78 20.62 -4.19
C GLU A 168 -14.64 20.26 -5.15
N ILE A 169 -14.86 19.26 -6.02
CA ILE A 169 -13.84 18.84 -6.99
C ILE A 169 -13.63 19.88 -8.09
N LYS A 170 -14.68 20.59 -8.48
CA LYS A 170 -14.60 21.67 -9.47
C LYS A 170 -14.08 22.97 -8.88
N ASP A 171 -14.20 23.18 -7.57
CA ASP A 171 -13.70 24.38 -6.92
C ASP A 171 -12.18 24.29 -6.68
N PRO A 172 -11.37 25.14 -7.36
CA PRO A 172 -9.92 25.14 -7.17
C PRO A 172 -9.47 25.57 -5.77
N ALA A 173 -10.35 26.14 -4.94
CA ALA A 173 -10.05 26.52 -3.57
C ALA A 173 -10.33 25.38 -2.56
N ALA A 174 -11.16 24.41 -2.91
CA ALA A 174 -11.59 23.33 -2.00
C ALA A 174 -10.62 22.14 -1.93
N CYS A 175 -9.53 22.11 -2.70
CA CYS A 175 -8.61 20.98 -2.77
C CYS A 175 -8.07 20.52 -1.40
N ALA A 176 -7.80 21.46 -0.49
CA ALA A 176 -7.26 21.19 0.82
C ALA A 176 -8.24 20.47 1.77
N THR A 177 -9.52 20.38 1.40
CA THR A 177 -10.53 19.64 2.15
C THR A 177 -10.19 18.14 2.21
N CYS A 178 -9.71 17.60 1.09
CA CYS A 178 -9.38 16.18 0.96
C CYS A 178 -7.87 15.93 0.85
N HIS A 179 -7.11 16.88 0.34
CA HIS A 179 -5.67 16.71 0.09
C HIS A 179 -4.79 17.33 1.17
N LYS A 180 -3.71 16.62 1.50
CA LYS A 180 -2.60 17.18 2.29
C LYS A 180 -1.68 17.95 1.35
N THR A 181 -1.41 19.20 1.66
CA THR A 181 -0.44 20.00 0.90
C THR A 181 0.98 19.64 1.35
N PRO A 182 1.85 19.15 0.47
CA PRO A 182 3.23 18.89 0.85
C PRO A 182 3.98 20.21 1.14
N ASN A 183 4.85 20.19 2.15
CA ASN A 183 5.63 21.38 2.54
C ASN A 183 6.55 21.88 1.42
N VAL A 184 7.14 20.97 0.66
CA VAL A 184 8.01 21.28 -0.48
C VAL A 184 7.77 20.29 -1.58
N THR A 185 7.51 20.78 -2.78
CA THR A 185 7.50 19.94 -3.97
C THR A 185 8.77 20.19 -4.78
N GLN A 186 9.60 19.17 -4.86
CA GLN A 186 10.73 19.16 -5.76
C GLN A 186 10.56 18.03 -6.76
N THR A 187 10.62 18.38 -8.03
CA THR A 187 10.79 17.39 -9.11
C THR A 187 12.26 17.20 -9.42
N LYS A 188 12.57 16.37 -10.41
CA LYS A 188 13.96 16.24 -10.90
C LYS A 188 14.50 17.55 -11.47
N THR A 189 13.63 18.37 -12.02
CA THR A 189 14.00 19.59 -12.78
C THR A 189 13.55 20.90 -12.13
N LEU A 190 12.52 20.90 -11.27
CA LEU A 190 11.93 22.10 -10.72
C LEU A 190 12.03 22.16 -9.20
N LYS A 191 12.15 23.39 -8.68
CA LYS A 191 12.06 23.76 -7.27
C LYS A 191 10.82 24.66 -7.12
N ILE A 192 9.70 24.12 -6.65
CA ILE A 192 8.47 24.89 -6.44
C ILE A 192 8.05 24.76 -4.98
N PRO A 193 8.33 25.74 -4.11
CA PRO A 193 7.94 25.69 -2.71
C PRO A 193 6.45 25.99 -2.56
N HIS A 194 5.64 25.02 -2.13
CA HIS A 194 4.21 25.23 -1.88
C HIS A 194 3.94 26.31 -0.83
N ALA A 195 4.77 26.37 0.20
CA ALA A 195 4.62 27.38 1.26
C ALA A 195 4.64 28.83 0.74
N ALA A 196 5.45 29.12 -0.28
CA ALA A 196 5.49 30.44 -0.90
C ALA A 196 4.27 30.75 -1.78
N HIS A 197 3.47 29.73 -2.12
CA HIS A 197 2.27 29.83 -2.95
C HIS A 197 0.98 29.46 -2.19
N ALA A 198 1.01 29.48 -0.86
CA ALA A 198 -0.12 29.03 -0.03
C ALA A 198 -1.44 29.79 -0.27
N SER A 199 -1.36 31.02 -0.79
CA SER A 199 -2.54 31.83 -1.14
C SER A 199 -3.00 31.68 -2.60
N VAL A 200 -2.27 30.89 -3.41
CA VAL A 200 -2.63 30.64 -4.80
C VAL A 200 -3.55 29.43 -4.87
N PRO A 201 -4.72 29.52 -5.51
CA PRO A 201 -5.59 28.35 -5.67
C PRO A 201 -4.86 27.20 -6.36
N CYS A 202 -5.00 25.99 -5.83
CA CYS A 202 -4.28 24.80 -6.32
C CYS A 202 -4.49 24.57 -7.82
N GLY A 203 -5.72 24.78 -8.31
CA GLY A 203 -6.08 24.62 -9.71
C GLY A 203 -5.32 25.53 -10.66
N THR A 204 -4.78 26.67 -10.18
CA THR A 204 -3.95 27.56 -10.99
C THR A 204 -2.72 26.85 -11.55
N CYS A 205 -2.11 25.99 -10.74
CA CYS A 205 -0.93 25.21 -11.15
C CYS A 205 -1.29 23.80 -11.57
N HIS A 206 -2.24 23.16 -10.89
CA HIS A 206 -2.59 21.76 -11.11
C HIS A 206 -3.69 21.55 -12.16
N GLY A 207 -4.31 22.62 -12.65
CA GLY A 207 -5.35 22.57 -13.67
C GLY A 207 -6.64 21.90 -13.22
N PRO A 208 -7.54 21.60 -14.15
CA PRO A 208 -8.79 20.92 -13.86
C PRO A 208 -8.54 19.49 -13.40
N GLN A 209 -9.26 19.08 -12.37
CA GLN A 209 -9.11 17.74 -11.80
C GLN A 209 -10.13 16.76 -12.36
N ALA A 210 -11.20 17.26 -12.97
CA ALA A 210 -12.23 16.47 -13.61
C ALA A 210 -12.72 17.18 -14.89
N PRO A 211 -13.14 16.45 -15.90
CA PRO A 211 -13.00 15.00 -16.04
C PRO A 211 -11.52 14.55 -16.18
N ALA A 212 -11.24 13.27 -16.01
CA ALA A 212 -9.88 12.71 -16.09
C ALA A 212 -9.14 13.05 -17.40
N SER A 213 -9.87 13.20 -18.49
CA SER A 213 -9.31 13.62 -19.79
C SER A 213 -8.75 15.04 -19.75
N ALA A 214 -9.43 15.98 -19.09
CA ALA A 214 -8.97 17.36 -18.93
C ALA A 214 -7.72 17.41 -18.05
N LYS A 215 -7.69 16.64 -16.95
CA LYS A 215 -6.50 16.49 -16.10
C LYS A 215 -5.30 15.96 -16.85
N LYS A 216 -5.48 14.92 -17.68
CA LYS A 216 -4.40 14.34 -18.49
C LYS A 216 -3.85 15.30 -19.55
N ALA A 217 -4.70 16.18 -20.09
CA ALA A 217 -4.29 17.17 -21.08
C ALA A 217 -3.56 18.37 -20.46
N TRP A 218 -3.66 18.55 -19.13
CA TRP A 218 -3.05 19.69 -18.45
C TRP A 218 -1.54 19.48 -18.27
N VAL A 219 -0.77 20.49 -18.65
CA VAL A 219 0.68 20.52 -18.47
C VAL A 219 1.06 21.85 -17.83
N ILE A 220 1.82 21.77 -16.74
CA ILE A 220 2.44 22.95 -16.14
C ILE A 220 3.54 23.45 -17.07
N SER A 221 3.41 24.68 -17.55
CA SER A 221 4.37 25.34 -18.44
C SER A 221 4.76 26.73 -17.90
N HIS A 222 5.62 27.43 -18.60
CA HIS A 222 5.93 28.81 -18.27
C HIS A 222 4.68 29.71 -18.30
N ASP A 223 3.71 29.41 -19.18
CA ASP A 223 2.45 30.19 -19.26
C ASP A 223 1.66 30.11 -17.94
N THR A 224 1.75 28.99 -17.23
CA THR A 224 1.11 28.85 -15.90
C THR A 224 1.69 29.83 -14.89
N CYS A 225 2.98 30.13 -14.98
CA CYS A 225 3.72 30.92 -13.99
C CYS A 225 3.84 32.40 -14.40
N VAL A 226 3.69 32.72 -15.70
CA VAL A 226 4.00 34.06 -16.24
C VAL A 226 3.12 35.17 -15.68
N SER A 227 1.85 34.88 -15.32
CA SER A 227 0.92 35.83 -14.74
C SER A 227 1.46 36.52 -13.49
N CYS A 228 2.25 35.79 -12.68
CA CYS A 228 2.84 36.30 -11.43
C CYS A 228 4.35 36.56 -11.57
N HIS A 229 5.03 35.82 -12.43
CA HIS A 229 6.50 35.78 -12.51
C HIS A 229 7.07 36.33 -13.83
N THR A 230 6.38 37.22 -14.51
CA THR A 230 6.81 37.82 -15.81
C THR A 230 8.27 38.27 -15.81
N LYS A 231 8.69 39.00 -14.76
CA LYS A 231 10.05 39.54 -14.65
C LYS A 231 11.15 38.48 -14.54
N TRP A 232 10.82 37.25 -14.07
CA TRP A 232 11.76 36.19 -13.94
C TRP A 232 11.77 35.30 -15.18
N ILE A 233 10.60 35.05 -15.76
CA ILE A 233 10.44 34.17 -16.94
C ILE A 233 11.02 34.80 -18.18
N SER A 234 10.92 36.13 -18.33
CA SER A 234 11.48 36.88 -19.46
C SER A 234 13.01 37.06 -19.41
N SER A 235 13.65 36.70 -18.31
CA SER A 235 15.11 36.83 -18.14
C SER A 235 15.79 35.49 -18.12
N VAL A 236 16.61 35.20 -19.12
CA VAL A 236 17.37 33.94 -19.24
C VAL A 236 18.35 33.71 -18.08
N ASP A 237 18.82 34.77 -17.43
CA ASP A 237 19.78 34.70 -16.32
C ASP A 237 19.11 34.26 -14.99
N LYS A 238 17.79 34.07 -14.99
CA LYS A 238 17.03 33.72 -13.76
C LYS A 238 16.41 32.33 -13.77
N CYS A 239 16.74 31.52 -14.77
CA CYS A 239 16.21 30.15 -14.88
C CYS A 239 16.44 29.30 -13.62
N GLU A 240 17.58 29.47 -12.96
CA GLU A 240 17.97 28.74 -11.74
C GLU A 240 17.07 29.03 -10.51
N LYS A 241 16.26 30.11 -10.55
CA LYS A 241 15.30 30.43 -9.51
C LYS A 241 14.23 29.34 -9.37
N CYS A 242 13.85 28.72 -10.49
CA CYS A 242 12.81 27.71 -10.56
C CYS A 242 13.34 26.34 -11.00
N HIS A 243 14.39 26.33 -11.83
CA HIS A 243 14.97 25.11 -12.37
C HIS A 243 16.18 24.64 -11.56
N LYS A 244 16.32 23.31 -11.43
CA LYS A 244 17.55 22.69 -10.95
C LYS A 244 18.52 22.60 -12.12
N THR A 245 19.73 23.07 -11.92
CA THR A 245 20.80 22.84 -12.88
C THR A 245 21.14 21.35 -12.86
N PRO A 246 21.07 20.63 -13.98
CA PRO A 246 21.52 19.25 -14.01
C PRO A 246 23.01 19.20 -13.66
N SER A 247 23.39 18.31 -12.74
CA SER A 247 24.80 17.99 -12.51
C SER A 247 25.31 17.35 -13.79
N ILE A 248 26.19 18.02 -14.48
CA ILE A 248 26.99 17.41 -15.56
C ILE A 248 28.06 16.60 -14.83
N ASN A 249 27.77 15.31 -14.59
CA ASN A 249 28.82 14.39 -14.22
C ASN A 249 29.57 14.09 -15.51
N GLU A 250 30.79 14.61 -15.58
CA GLU A 250 31.80 14.19 -16.57
C GLU A 250 32.12 12.71 -16.43
#